data_eb78a22c5738fd8aebd6e02fd546bd85
#
_entry.id   eb78a22c5738fd8aebd6e02fd546bd85
#
_cell.length_a   1.000
_cell.length_b   1.000
_cell.length_c   1.000
_cell.angle_alpha   90.00
_cell.angle_beta   90.00
_cell.angle_gamma   90.00
#
_symmetry.space_group_name_H-M   'P 1'
#
loop_
_entity.id
_entity.type
_entity.pdbx_description
1 polymer ?
#
loop_
_entity_poly.entity_id
_entity_poly.type
_entity_poly.pdbx_seq_one_letter_code
_entity_poly.pdbx_strand_id
1 'polypeptide(L)'
;MRRALTLVALTLTTALTLAQAPPNFAGKWTVVPDANAPAGGGRGGMGGGLGQEATITQDASTLTIKRTTQMGEFTSTYKLDGSESRNTLNFQGNSVDQLSIAKWDAGKLNVHTKMDMGGNVVETSMVMSLDATGNLIVETTRPDFQGGGAPITTKATYKKN
;
A
#
# COMPACT_ATOMS: atom_id res chain seq x y z
N MET A 1 63.53 6.17 34.41
CA MET A 1 62.06 6.41 34.32
C MET A 1 61.64 6.04 32.89
N ARG A 2 60.98 4.87 32.74
CA ARG A 2 60.49 4.38 31.42
C ARG A 2 58.98 4.66 31.38
N ARG A 3 58.52 5.55 30.50
CA ARG A 3 57.10 5.82 30.31
C ARG A 3 56.58 4.84 29.26
N ALA A 4 55.68 3.95 29.68
CA ALA A 4 54.94 3.08 28.78
C ALA A 4 53.76 3.88 28.14
N LEU A 5 53.77 3.98 26.82
CA LEU A 5 52.64 4.51 26.04
C LEU A 5 51.70 3.34 25.76
N THR A 6 50.48 3.36 26.34
CA THR A 6 49.41 2.42 26.03
C THR A 6 48.62 2.95 24.85
N LEU A 7 48.76 2.26 23.71
CA LEU A 7 47.98 2.55 22.50
C LEU A 7 46.59 1.86 22.66
N VAL A 8 45.51 2.63 22.80
CA VAL A 8 44.15 2.11 22.77
C VAL A 8 43.69 2.10 21.30
N ALA A 9 43.62 0.92 20.72
CA ALA A 9 43.07 0.72 19.38
C ALA A 9 41.54 0.71 19.46
N LEU A 10 40.89 1.79 18.99
CA LEU A 10 39.42 1.90 18.86
C LEU A 10 38.98 1.17 17.59
N THR A 11 38.47 -0.06 17.72
CA THR A 11 37.90 -0.82 16.59
C THR A 11 36.50 -0.31 16.30
N LEU A 12 36.35 0.44 15.20
CA LEU A 12 35.06 0.89 14.67
C LEU A 12 34.39 -0.29 13.94
N THR A 13 33.45 -0.97 14.59
CA THR A 13 32.61 -1.98 13.96
C THR A 13 31.50 -1.28 13.17
N THR A 14 31.67 -1.15 11.85
CA THR A 14 30.58 -0.73 10.93
C THR A 14 29.59 -1.89 10.81
N ALA A 15 28.44 -1.77 11.46
CA ALA A 15 27.31 -2.66 11.22
C ALA A 15 26.76 -2.42 9.80
N LEU A 16 27.05 -3.36 8.88
CA LEU A 16 26.37 -3.41 7.59
C LEU A 16 24.91 -3.79 7.86
N THR A 17 24.02 -2.81 7.84
CA THR A 17 22.57 -3.06 7.74
C THR A 17 22.31 -3.65 6.35
N LEU A 18 22.15 -4.98 6.28
CA LEU A 18 21.63 -5.64 5.09
C LEU A 18 20.24 -5.09 4.83
N ALA A 19 20.08 -4.30 3.78
CA ALA A 19 18.78 -3.85 3.33
C ALA A 19 17.96 -5.10 3.00
N GLN A 20 16.94 -5.38 3.81
CA GLN A 20 16.03 -6.50 3.59
C GLN A 20 15.31 -6.30 2.26
N ALA A 21 15.32 -7.32 1.40
CA ALA A 21 14.59 -7.27 0.14
C ALA A 21 13.11 -6.93 0.39
N PRO A 22 12.50 -6.08 -0.46
CA PRO A 22 11.10 -5.74 -0.32
C PRO A 22 10.21 -6.99 -0.28
N PRO A 23 9.13 -7.00 0.52
CA PRO A 23 8.18 -8.10 0.53
C PRO A 23 7.57 -8.35 -0.85
N ASN A 24 7.29 -9.61 -1.16
CA ASN A 24 6.58 -9.98 -2.37
C ASN A 24 5.11 -10.22 -2.07
N PHE A 25 4.24 -9.36 -2.60
CA PHE A 25 2.78 -9.45 -2.43
C PHE A 25 2.10 -10.28 -3.52
N ALA A 26 2.83 -10.85 -4.50
CA ALA A 26 2.23 -11.61 -5.60
C ALA A 26 1.40 -12.79 -5.08
N GLY A 27 0.20 -12.96 -5.64
CA GLY A 27 -0.72 -14.04 -5.29
C GLY A 27 -2.18 -13.64 -5.40
N LYS A 28 -3.06 -14.59 -5.06
CA LYS A 28 -4.49 -14.35 -4.89
C LYS A 28 -4.78 -14.14 -3.41
N TRP A 29 -5.57 -13.14 -3.10
CA TRP A 29 -5.84 -12.69 -1.75
C TRP A 29 -7.33 -12.55 -1.52
N THR A 30 -7.82 -13.08 -0.40
CA THR A 30 -9.22 -12.95 0.04
C THR A 30 -9.26 -12.24 1.38
N VAL A 31 -10.17 -11.26 1.52
CA VAL A 31 -10.34 -10.50 2.75
C VAL A 31 -10.79 -11.41 3.89
N VAL A 32 -10.17 -11.23 5.05
CA VAL A 32 -10.64 -11.85 6.30
C VAL A 32 -11.76 -10.97 6.84
N PRO A 33 -13.00 -11.48 7.00
CA PRO A 33 -14.09 -10.71 7.58
C PRO A 33 -13.71 -10.25 8.99
N ASP A 34 -13.84 -8.95 9.25
CA ASP A 34 -13.73 -8.41 10.60
C ASP A 34 -15.14 -8.30 11.18
N ALA A 35 -15.42 -9.07 12.24
CA ALA A 35 -16.72 -9.08 12.91
C ALA A 35 -17.06 -7.72 13.57
N ASN A 36 -16.04 -6.89 13.83
CA ASN A 36 -16.20 -5.58 14.47
C ASN A 36 -16.12 -4.41 13.47
N ALA A 37 -15.93 -4.69 12.17
CA ALA A 37 -15.89 -3.64 11.18
C ALA A 37 -17.25 -2.94 11.09
N PRO A 38 -17.30 -1.60 11.15
CA PRO A 38 -18.55 -0.88 10.97
C PRO A 38 -19.19 -1.24 9.61
N ALA A 39 -20.49 -1.47 9.61
CA ALA A 39 -21.25 -1.79 8.41
C ALA A 39 -21.01 -0.70 7.35
N GLY A 40 -20.35 -1.06 6.24
CA GLY A 40 -19.95 -0.13 5.16
C GLY A 40 -18.46 0.24 5.08
N GLY A 41 -17.66 -0.07 6.09
CA GLY A 41 -16.27 0.40 6.19
C GLY A 41 -15.21 -0.38 5.40
N GLY A 42 -15.49 -1.58 4.91
CA GLY A 42 -14.46 -2.45 4.33
C GLY A 42 -14.82 -3.15 3.02
N ARG A 43 -16.00 -2.94 2.51
CA ARG A 43 -16.47 -3.67 1.32
C ARG A 43 -16.25 -2.85 0.06
N GLY A 44 -14.99 -2.77 -0.39
CA GLY A 44 -14.66 -2.54 -1.82
C GLY A 44 -15.39 -1.45 -2.61
N GLY A 45 -15.96 -0.45 -1.92
CA GLY A 45 -16.45 0.76 -2.57
C GLY A 45 -15.29 1.68 -2.96
N MET A 46 -15.56 2.86 -3.51
CA MET A 46 -14.57 3.90 -3.85
C MET A 46 -13.65 4.30 -2.68
N GLY A 47 -13.85 3.71 -1.50
CA GLY A 47 -13.25 4.08 -0.23
C GLY A 47 -11.95 3.41 0.15
N GLY A 48 -11.36 2.59 -0.69
CA GLY A 48 -10.05 2.00 -0.39
C GLY A 48 -10.08 0.51 -0.04
N GLY A 49 -8.90 -0.11 -0.02
CA GLY A 49 -8.69 -1.53 0.11
C GLY A 49 -8.74 -2.27 -1.22
N LEU A 50 -8.48 -3.57 -1.16
CA LEU A 50 -8.40 -4.42 -2.36
C LEU A 50 -9.75 -5.07 -2.72
N GLY A 51 -10.84 -4.73 -2.04
CA GLY A 51 -12.11 -5.41 -2.20
C GLY A 51 -12.18 -6.73 -1.44
N GLN A 52 -13.10 -7.62 -1.83
CA GLN A 52 -13.22 -8.93 -1.20
C GLN A 52 -12.15 -9.90 -1.69
N GLU A 53 -11.79 -9.82 -2.95
CA GLU A 53 -10.75 -10.60 -3.60
C GLU A 53 -9.87 -9.72 -4.46
N ALA A 54 -8.59 -10.02 -4.46
CA ALA A 54 -7.62 -9.39 -5.32
C ALA A 54 -6.58 -10.38 -5.82
N THR A 55 -6.14 -10.17 -7.06
CA THR A 55 -4.95 -10.84 -7.61
C THR A 55 -3.86 -9.80 -7.76
N ILE A 56 -2.72 -10.05 -7.16
CA ILE A 56 -1.55 -9.20 -7.23
C ILE A 56 -0.47 -9.91 -8.03
N THR A 57 0.10 -9.23 -9.01
CA THR A 57 1.34 -9.61 -9.67
C THR A 57 2.39 -8.56 -9.35
N GLN A 58 3.62 -9.00 -9.09
CA GLN A 58 4.73 -8.14 -8.71
C GLN A 58 6.02 -8.64 -9.34
N ASP A 59 6.76 -7.73 -9.95
CA ASP A 59 8.14 -7.92 -10.38
C ASP A 59 9.06 -6.88 -9.71
N ALA A 60 10.29 -6.75 -10.18
CA ALA A 60 11.26 -5.82 -9.59
C ALA A 60 10.89 -4.34 -9.78
N SER A 61 10.08 -4.02 -10.78
CA SER A 61 9.76 -2.65 -11.22
C SER A 61 8.31 -2.26 -11.06
N THR A 62 7.40 -3.24 -11.04
CA THR A 62 5.97 -2.99 -11.06
C THR A 62 5.20 -3.88 -10.09
N LEU A 63 4.08 -3.35 -9.61
CA LEU A 63 3.07 -4.08 -8.87
C LEU A 63 1.72 -3.82 -9.53
N THR A 64 1.03 -4.87 -9.96
CA THR A 64 -0.30 -4.77 -10.55
C THR A 64 -1.32 -5.44 -9.64
N ILE A 65 -2.40 -4.72 -9.32
CA ILE A 65 -3.51 -5.20 -8.51
C ILE A 65 -4.75 -5.29 -9.40
N LYS A 66 -5.26 -6.50 -9.58
CA LYS A 66 -6.56 -6.76 -10.17
C LYS A 66 -7.54 -7.10 -9.06
N ARG A 67 -8.62 -6.31 -8.94
CA ARG A 67 -9.63 -6.48 -7.90
C ARG A 67 -11.03 -6.51 -8.49
N THR A 68 -11.88 -7.33 -7.91
CA THR A 68 -13.31 -7.40 -8.23
C THR A 68 -14.09 -6.69 -7.13
N THR A 69 -14.93 -5.75 -7.51
CA THR A 69 -15.81 -5.00 -6.62
C THR A 69 -17.25 -5.14 -7.10
N GLN A 70 -18.22 -4.62 -6.34
CA GLN A 70 -19.62 -4.54 -6.77
C GLN A 70 -19.83 -3.67 -8.01
N MET A 71 -18.88 -2.77 -8.31
CA MET A 71 -18.93 -1.87 -9.48
C MET A 71 -18.18 -2.43 -10.70
N GLY A 72 -17.60 -3.63 -10.59
CA GLY A 72 -16.85 -4.27 -11.67
C GLY A 72 -15.41 -4.63 -11.30
N GLU A 73 -14.66 -5.02 -12.32
CA GLU A 73 -13.23 -5.31 -12.21
C GLU A 73 -12.41 -4.03 -12.44
N PHE A 74 -11.40 -3.85 -11.58
CA PHE A 74 -10.45 -2.75 -11.67
C PHE A 74 -9.03 -3.29 -11.65
N THR A 75 -8.21 -2.77 -12.55
CA THR A 75 -6.78 -3.06 -12.58
C THR A 75 -6.01 -1.77 -12.37
N SER A 76 -5.08 -1.80 -11.44
CA SER A 76 -4.17 -0.68 -11.17
C SER A 76 -2.73 -1.18 -11.19
N THR A 77 -1.86 -0.49 -11.91
CA THR A 77 -0.43 -0.79 -12.00
C THR A 77 0.37 0.34 -11.38
N TYR A 78 1.30 -0.01 -10.52
CA TYR A 78 2.16 0.93 -9.79
C TYR A 78 3.63 0.64 -10.13
N LYS A 79 4.38 1.69 -10.49
CA LYS A 79 5.82 1.63 -10.62
C LYS A 79 6.45 1.66 -9.23
N LEU A 80 7.37 0.74 -8.95
CA LEU A 80 7.98 0.58 -7.63
C LEU A 80 9.26 1.41 -7.42
N ASP A 81 9.67 2.17 -8.43
CA ASP A 81 10.81 3.09 -8.41
C ASP A 81 10.47 4.47 -7.82
N GLY A 82 9.21 4.70 -7.44
CA GLY A 82 8.73 5.98 -6.93
C GLY A 82 8.37 7.00 -8.00
N SER A 83 8.42 6.64 -9.28
CA SER A 83 7.89 7.47 -10.36
C SER A 83 6.36 7.37 -10.44
N GLU A 84 5.74 8.38 -11.07
CA GLU A 84 4.29 8.44 -11.20
C GLU A 84 3.77 7.33 -12.11
N SER A 85 2.68 6.69 -11.67
CA SER A 85 1.89 5.72 -12.43
C SER A 85 0.53 6.33 -12.73
N ARG A 86 0.05 6.18 -13.97
CA ARG A 86 -1.29 6.60 -14.37
C ARG A 86 -2.16 5.37 -14.60
N ASN A 87 -3.31 5.31 -13.93
CA ASN A 87 -4.34 4.31 -14.13
C ASN A 87 -5.66 5.01 -14.48
N THR A 88 -6.41 4.48 -15.42
CA THR A 88 -7.73 5.03 -15.77
C THR A 88 -8.81 4.11 -15.22
N LEU A 89 -9.68 4.64 -14.38
CA LEU A 89 -10.84 3.94 -13.87
C LEU A 89 -12.08 4.33 -14.68
N ASN A 90 -12.85 3.33 -15.12
CA ASN A 90 -14.11 3.56 -15.81
C ASN A 90 -15.27 3.28 -14.87
N PHE A 91 -16.10 4.29 -14.61
CA PHE A 91 -17.30 4.20 -13.80
C PHE A 91 -18.51 4.66 -14.61
N GLN A 92 -19.47 3.79 -14.84
CA GLN A 92 -20.77 4.15 -15.46
C GLN A 92 -20.62 5.04 -16.70
N GLY A 93 -19.61 4.76 -17.55
CA GLY A 93 -19.34 5.53 -18.76
C GLY A 93 -18.45 6.77 -18.57
N ASN A 94 -18.09 7.11 -17.35
CA ASN A 94 -17.10 8.16 -17.05
C ASN A 94 -15.73 7.57 -16.77
N SER A 95 -14.70 8.18 -17.31
CA SER A 95 -13.30 7.80 -17.07
C SER A 95 -12.67 8.79 -16.09
N VAL A 96 -11.99 8.28 -15.06
CA VAL A 96 -11.23 9.07 -14.08
C VAL A 96 -9.79 8.57 -14.04
N ASP A 97 -8.86 9.49 -14.24
CA ASP A 97 -7.43 9.18 -14.12
C ASP A 97 -6.98 9.23 -12.66
N GLN A 98 -6.27 8.18 -12.27
CA GLN A 98 -5.57 8.09 -11.00
C GLN A 98 -4.08 8.26 -11.24
N LEU A 99 -3.48 9.27 -10.63
CA LEU A 99 -2.04 9.48 -10.61
C LEU A 99 -1.51 8.97 -9.28
N SER A 100 -0.61 7.99 -9.30
CA SER A 100 -0.15 7.32 -8.08
C SER A 100 1.37 7.29 -8.02
N ILE A 101 1.92 7.47 -6.82
CA ILE A 101 3.33 7.28 -6.50
C ILE A 101 3.42 6.17 -5.47
N ALA A 102 4.19 5.12 -5.78
CA ALA A 102 4.43 4.00 -4.87
C ALA A 102 5.90 3.98 -4.42
N LYS A 103 6.12 3.90 -3.11
CA LYS A 103 7.46 3.89 -2.51
C LYS A 103 7.55 2.86 -1.40
N TRP A 104 8.67 2.14 -1.37
CA TRP A 104 9.02 1.27 -0.26
C TRP A 104 9.57 2.08 0.92
N ASP A 105 9.09 1.76 2.11
CA ASP A 105 9.60 2.28 3.38
C ASP A 105 9.53 1.18 4.44
N ALA A 106 10.67 0.82 5.02
CA ALA A 106 10.78 -0.17 6.10
C ALA A 106 9.99 -1.47 5.86
N GLY A 107 10.03 -2.01 4.63
CA GLY A 107 9.31 -3.23 4.24
C GLY A 107 7.82 -3.05 4.00
N LYS A 108 7.33 -1.82 3.94
CA LYS A 108 5.95 -1.47 3.58
C LYS A 108 5.94 -0.75 2.22
N LEU A 109 4.93 -1.02 1.41
CA LEU A 109 4.68 -0.28 0.19
C LEU A 109 3.65 0.82 0.47
N ASN A 110 4.08 2.07 0.37
CA ASN A 110 3.23 3.24 0.52
C ASN A 110 2.81 3.73 -0.88
N VAL A 111 1.52 3.76 -1.15
CA VAL A 111 0.95 4.25 -2.41
C VAL A 111 0.12 5.49 -2.12
N HIS A 112 0.51 6.61 -2.68
CA HIS A 112 -0.25 7.85 -2.62
C HIS A 112 -0.90 8.11 -3.98
N THR A 113 -2.21 8.34 -4.00
CA THR A 113 -3.01 8.47 -5.22
C THR A 113 -3.79 9.78 -5.22
N LYS A 114 -3.76 10.47 -6.35
CA LYS A 114 -4.58 11.65 -6.64
C LYS A 114 -5.53 11.35 -7.78
N MET A 115 -6.78 11.78 -7.64
CA MET A 115 -7.84 11.68 -8.64
C MET A 115 -8.52 13.02 -8.80
N ASP A 116 -8.75 13.44 -10.04
CA ASP A 116 -9.62 14.59 -10.33
C ASP A 116 -11.05 14.09 -10.59
N MET A 117 -11.96 14.48 -9.73
CA MET A 117 -13.37 14.12 -9.82
C MET A 117 -14.19 15.38 -10.18
N GLY A 118 -14.05 15.84 -11.42
CA GLY A 118 -14.80 17.01 -11.91
C GLY A 118 -14.35 18.34 -11.30
N GLY A 119 -13.04 18.54 -11.17
CA GLY A 119 -12.41 19.74 -10.59
C GLY A 119 -12.15 19.64 -9.09
N ASN A 120 -12.56 18.55 -8.44
CA ASN A 120 -12.23 18.26 -7.04
C ASN A 120 -11.13 17.20 -6.98
N VAL A 121 -9.95 17.59 -6.51
CA VAL A 121 -8.84 16.65 -6.32
C VAL A 121 -9.06 15.86 -5.04
N VAL A 122 -9.18 14.55 -5.19
CA VAL A 122 -9.29 13.59 -4.10
C VAL A 122 -7.95 12.90 -3.91
N GLU A 123 -7.39 12.97 -2.71
CA GLU A 123 -6.16 12.28 -2.34
C GLU A 123 -6.47 11.09 -1.44
N THR A 124 -5.85 9.95 -1.74
CA THR A 124 -5.93 8.74 -0.93
C THR A 124 -4.53 8.17 -0.71
N SER A 125 -4.34 7.45 0.38
CA SER A 125 -3.12 6.68 0.59
C SER A 125 -3.46 5.24 0.94
N MET A 126 -2.60 4.33 0.51
CA MET A 126 -2.67 2.90 0.81
C MET A 126 -1.30 2.42 1.27
N VAL A 127 -1.26 1.72 2.40
CA VAL A 127 -0.05 1.09 2.92
C VAL A 127 -0.25 -0.41 2.92
N MET A 128 0.65 -1.14 2.25
CA MET A 128 0.64 -2.60 2.16
C MET A 128 1.83 -3.19 2.90
N SER A 129 1.60 -4.22 3.70
CA SER A 129 2.63 -4.96 4.41
C SER A 129 2.23 -6.41 4.63
N LEU A 130 3.20 -7.28 4.94
CA LEU A 130 2.90 -8.63 5.42
C LEU A 130 3.03 -8.66 6.95
N ASP A 131 2.11 -9.36 7.62
CA ASP A 131 2.26 -9.66 9.04
C ASP A 131 3.21 -10.85 9.26
N ALA A 132 3.47 -11.19 10.52
CA ALA A 132 4.37 -12.28 10.89
C ALA A 132 3.88 -13.66 10.42
N THR A 133 2.61 -13.80 10.08
CA THR A 133 1.99 -15.04 9.59
C THR A 133 1.86 -15.09 8.06
N GLY A 134 2.32 -14.02 7.36
CA GLY A 134 2.28 -13.92 5.91
C GLY A 134 0.94 -13.41 5.37
N ASN A 135 0.03 -12.91 6.19
CA ASN A 135 -1.18 -12.25 5.72
C ASN A 135 -0.84 -10.85 5.18
N LEU A 136 -1.54 -10.43 4.15
CA LEU A 136 -1.41 -9.08 3.61
C LEU A 136 -2.29 -8.12 4.42
N ILE A 137 -1.66 -7.12 5.00
CA ILE A 137 -2.31 -6.03 5.71
C ILE A 137 -2.37 -4.83 4.78
N VAL A 138 -3.56 -4.28 4.60
CA VAL A 138 -3.81 -3.09 3.79
C VAL A 138 -4.48 -2.04 4.65
N GLU A 139 -3.80 -0.92 4.86
CA GLU A 139 -4.32 0.26 5.51
C GLU A 139 -4.60 1.33 4.44
N THR A 140 -5.81 1.87 4.42
CA THR A 140 -6.20 2.89 3.45
C THR A 140 -6.72 4.11 4.15
N THR A 141 -6.20 5.28 3.80
CA THR A 141 -6.67 6.57 4.29
C THR A 141 -7.30 7.35 3.14
N ARG A 142 -8.48 7.89 3.36
CA ARG A 142 -9.27 8.67 2.40
C ARG A 142 -9.95 9.86 3.07
N PRO A 143 -10.32 10.91 2.33
CA PRO A 143 -11.17 11.97 2.86
C PRO A 143 -12.52 11.43 3.37
N ASP A 144 -13.06 12.10 4.37
CA ASP A 144 -14.45 11.88 4.79
C ASP A 144 -15.40 12.63 3.83
N PHE A 145 -16.00 11.88 2.90
CA PHE A 145 -16.93 12.45 1.92
C PHE A 145 -18.33 12.79 2.49
N GLN A 146 -18.63 12.32 3.71
CA GLN A 146 -19.97 12.49 4.31
C GLN A 146 -20.04 13.62 5.32
N GLY A 147 -18.94 13.95 5.98
CA GLY A 147 -18.97 14.89 7.10
C GLY A 147 -17.98 16.05 7.01
N GLY A 148 -17.08 16.07 6.03
CA GLY A 148 -16.02 17.08 5.96
C GLY A 148 -15.07 17.04 7.16
N GLY A 149 -15.04 15.91 7.87
CA GLY A 149 -14.22 15.68 9.06
C GLY A 149 -12.78 15.26 8.73
N ALA A 150 -12.08 14.73 9.73
CA ALA A 150 -10.74 14.20 9.58
C ALA A 150 -10.74 13.00 8.59
N PRO A 151 -9.64 12.76 7.86
CA PRO A 151 -9.53 11.61 6.98
C PRO A 151 -9.81 10.28 7.71
N ILE A 152 -10.50 9.38 7.04
CA ILE A 152 -10.87 8.07 7.57
C ILE A 152 -9.80 7.05 7.17
N THR A 153 -9.23 6.38 8.16
CA THR A 153 -8.32 5.26 7.93
C THR A 153 -9.02 3.94 8.21
N THR A 154 -8.95 3.02 7.28
CA THR A 154 -9.46 1.65 7.41
C THR A 154 -8.32 0.66 7.27
N LYS A 155 -8.42 -0.46 7.98
CA LYS A 155 -7.46 -1.55 7.93
C LYS A 155 -8.17 -2.84 7.54
N ALA A 156 -7.60 -3.58 6.62
CA ALA A 156 -8.11 -4.89 6.20
C ALA A 156 -6.97 -5.91 6.19
N THR A 157 -7.30 -7.14 6.57
CA THR A 157 -6.41 -8.29 6.53
C THR A 157 -6.84 -9.22 5.42
N TYR A 158 -5.90 -9.71 4.63
CA TYR A 158 -6.13 -10.63 3.52
C TYR A 158 -5.31 -11.91 3.71
N LYS A 159 -5.93 -13.04 3.48
CA LYS A 159 -5.26 -14.36 3.43
C LYS A 159 -4.93 -14.71 2.00
N LYS A 160 -3.80 -15.34 1.81
CA LYS A 160 -3.37 -15.89 0.52
C LYS A 160 -4.11 -17.20 0.27
N ASN A 161 -4.65 -17.35 -0.97
CA ASN A 161 -5.28 -18.58 -1.44
C ASN A 161 -4.25 -19.53 -2.04
#